data_f2ab2f334f095183fef46384f5510399
#
_entry.id   f2ab2f334f095183fef46384f5510399
#
_cell.length_a   1.000
_cell.length_b   1.000
_cell.length_c   1.000
_cell.angle_alpha   90.00
_cell.angle_beta   90.00
_cell.angle_gamma   90.00
#
_symmetry.space_group_name_H-M   'P 1'
#
loop_
_entity.id
_entity.type
_entity.pdbx_description
1 polymer ?
#
loop_
_entity_poly.entity_id
_entity_poly.type
_entity_poly.pdbx_seq_one_letter_code
_entity_poly.pdbx_strand_id
1 'polypeptide(L)'
;MRVAVVAHVGTTNLGDEAILSSALQALRTRLAEPSIRVYSPNPPETTQRHGVEAVALRSQVIGTARKAQATGRDPAAPAAGAAHKRTLTQSLRATVRRIPLLAPLLRAAIRCMQGVVAVGRESVFIVRSWRRLRGTDMLLIAGSNQLEDWFGGPWGYPYTILLWTVLARAVGARVAFVCVGAGPLNSRLSRWLCVRALALASYASFRDAESLE
;
A
#
# COMPACT_ATOMS: atom_id res chain seq x y z
N MET A 1 -21.27 -14.44 2.40
CA MET A 1 -20.06 -14.07 3.16
C MET A 1 -19.32 -12.95 2.44
N ARG A 2 -18.90 -11.88 3.16
CA ARG A 2 -18.13 -10.78 2.59
C ARG A 2 -16.65 -10.97 2.88
N VAL A 3 -15.83 -11.03 1.81
CA VAL A 3 -14.40 -11.29 1.91
C VAL A 3 -13.62 -10.10 1.34
N ALA A 4 -12.72 -9.55 2.14
CA ALA A 4 -11.71 -8.59 1.70
C ALA A 4 -10.41 -9.36 1.41
N VAL A 5 -9.79 -9.10 0.26
CA VAL A 5 -8.52 -9.73 -0.12
C VAL A 5 -7.46 -8.65 -0.27
N VAL A 6 -6.39 -8.73 0.49
CA VAL A 6 -5.18 -7.90 0.30
C VAL A 6 -4.20 -8.68 -0.55
N ALA A 7 -3.83 -8.13 -1.71
CA ALA A 7 -2.92 -8.77 -2.64
C ALA A 7 -1.96 -7.76 -3.30
N HIS A 8 -0.74 -8.19 -3.58
CA HIS A 8 0.25 -7.40 -4.32
C HIS A 8 0.13 -7.63 -5.83
N VAL A 9 -0.97 -7.17 -6.39
CA VAL A 9 -1.35 -7.38 -7.80
C VAL A 9 -1.54 -6.05 -8.52
N GLY A 10 -1.84 -6.10 -9.81
CA GLY A 10 -1.92 -4.91 -10.67
C GLY A 10 -0.53 -4.42 -11.07
N THR A 11 0.41 -5.34 -11.14
CA THR A 11 1.80 -5.14 -11.58
C THR A 11 2.08 -6.06 -12.77
N THR A 12 3.30 -6.04 -13.27
CA THR A 12 3.72 -6.95 -14.35
C THR A 12 4.14 -8.34 -13.84
N ASN A 13 4.04 -8.60 -12.54
CA ASN A 13 4.43 -9.89 -11.95
C ASN A 13 3.31 -10.92 -12.11
N LEU A 14 3.48 -11.82 -13.08
CA LEU A 14 2.50 -12.88 -13.35
C LEU A 14 2.32 -13.87 -12.19
N GLY A 15 3.35 -14.06 -11.36
CA GLY A 15 3.26 -14.92 -10.18
C GLY A 15 2.25 -14.40 -9.15
N ASP A 16 2.29 -13.10 -8.85
CA ASP A 16 1.35 -12.46 -7.93
C ASP A 16 -0.09 -12.50 -8.49
N GLU A 17 -0.25 -12.31 -9.81
CA GLU A 17 -1.54 -12.41 -10.49
C GLU A 17 -2.12 -13.83 -10.42
N ALA A 18 -1.28 -14.86 -10.61
CA ALA A 18 -1.69 -16.26 -10.49
C ALA A 18 -2.12 -16.62 -9.06
N ILE A 19 -1.43 -16.08 -8.04
CA ILE A 19 -1.78 -16.25 -6.63
C ILE A 19 -3.18 -15.68 -6.36
N LEU A 20 -3.45 -14.45 -6.83
CA LEU A 20 -4.77 -13.85 -6.65
C LEU A 20 -5.85 -14.66 -7.39
N SER A 21 -5.59 -15.07 -8.63
CA SER A 21 -6.53 -15.89 -9.41
C SER A 21 -6.89 -17.18 -8.67
N SER A 22 -5.90 -17.88 -8.13
CA SER A 22 -6.10 -19.12 -7.35
C SER A 22 -6.88 -18.88 -6.07
N ALA A 23 -6.58 -17.77 -5.36
CA ALA A 23 -7.31 -17.39 -4.15
C ALA A 23 -8.79 -17.06 -4.46
N LEU A 24 -9.06 -16.31 -5.53
CA LEU A 24 -10.42 -15.98 -5.97
C LEU A 24 -11.19 -17.24 -6.38
N GLN A 25 -10.57 -18.16 -7.10
CA GLN A 25 -11.16 -19.43 -7.49
C GLN A 25 -11.51 -20.26 -6.25
N ALA A 26 -10.58 -20.41 -5.31
CA ALA A 26 -10.80 -21.16 -4.08
C ALA A 26 -11.94 -20.56 -3.24
N LEU A 27 -12.03 -19.22 -3.14
CA LEU A 27 -13.12 -18.56 -2.43
C LEU A 27 -14.47 -18.80 -3.11
N ARG A 28 -14.55 -18.68 -4.43
CA ARG A 28 -15.79 -18.91 -5.21
C ARG A 28 -16.26 -20.35 -5.16
N THR A 29 -15.32 -21.31 -5.11
CA THR A 29 -15.66 -22.74 -5.07
C THR A 29 -16.10 -23.20 -3.68
N ARG A 30 -15.53 -22.60 -2.61
CA ARG A 30 -15.76 -23.09 -1.23
C ARG A 30 -16.80 -22.29 -0.47
N LEU A 31 -17.17 -21.12 -0.92
CA LEU A 31 -18.13 -20.24 -0.25
C LEU A 31 -19.37 -20.06 -1.15
N ALA A 32 -20.55 -20.14 -0.55
CA ALA A 32 -21.79 -19.84 -1.24
C ALA A 32 -21.87 -18.32 -1.50
N GLU A 33 -21.85 -17.94 -2.76
CA GLU A 33 -22.00 -16.56 -3.25
C GLU A 33 -21.18 -15.52 -2.47
N PRO A 34 -19.83 -15.63 -2.44
CA PRO A 34 -19.02 -14.68 -1.70
C PRO A 34 -19.01 -13.30 -2.38
N SER A 35 -19.26 -12.25 -1.61
CA SER A 35 -18.97 -10.88 -2.04
C SER A 35 -17.49 -10.59 -1.80
N ILE A 36 -16.69 -10.52 -2.86
CA ILE A 36 -15.24 -10.37 -2.78
C ILE A 36 -14.84 -8.97 -3.21
N ARG A 37 -14.02 -8.31 -2.38
CA ARG A 37 -13.38 -7.03 -2.69
C ARG A 37 -11.86 -7.15 -2.53
N VAL A 38 -11.12 -6.74 -3.56
CA VAL A 38 -9.65 -6.82 -3.57
C VAL A 38 -9.05 -5.46 -3.27
N TYR A 39 -8.08 -5.42 -2.38
CA TYR A 39 -7.27 -4.25 -2.09
C TYR A 39 -5.91 -4.43 -2.76
N SER A 40 -5.63 -3.60 -3.77
CA SER A 40 -4.44 -3.72 -4.62
C SER A 40 -3.72 -2.37 -4.82
N PRO A 41 -2.44 -2.39 -5.18
CA PRO A 41 -1.70 -1.19 -5.58
C PRO A 41 -2.24 -0.52 -6.85
N ASN A 42 -2.86 -1.29 -7.76
CA ASN A 42 -3.41 -0.81 -9.04
C ASN A 42 -4.84 -1.33 -9.27
N PRO A 43 -5.84 -0.71 -8.62
CA PRO A 43 -7.22 -1.19 -8.70
C PRO A 43 -7.79 -1.30 -10.12
N PRO A 44 -7.59 -0.32 -11.04
CA PRO A 44 -8.16 -0.41 -12.39
C PRO A 44 -7.71 -1.66 -13.15
N GLU A 45 -6.42 -1.98 -13.11
CA GLU A 45 -5.89 -3.17 -13.76
C GLU A 45 -6.39 -4.44 -13.09
N THR A 46 -6.40 -4.47 -11.75
CA THR A 46 -6.92 -5.61 -10.99
C THR A 46 -8.38 -5.90 -11.34
N THR A 47 -9.22 -4.87 -11.43
CA THR A 47 -10.62 -5.03 -11.84
C THR A 47 -10.74 -5.54 -13.26
N GLN A 48 -9.97 -4.99 -14.19
CA GLN A 48 -10.00 -5.40 -15.59
C GLN A 48 -9.56 -6.85 -15.78
N ARG A 49 -8.50 -7.27 -15.07
CA ARG A 49 -7.89 -8.60 -15.22
C ARG A 49 -8.68 -9.71 -14.54
N HIS A 50 -9.20 -9.46 -13.35
CA HIS A 50 -9.83 -10.50 -12.51
C HIS A 50 -11.35 -10.41 -12.43
N GLY A 51 -11.97 -9.36 -12.99
CA GLY A 51 -13.43 -9.18 -12.95
C GLY A 51 -13.98 -9.04 -11.53
N VAL A 52 -13.23 -8.40 -10.62
CA VAL A 52 -13.62 -8.19 -9.21
C VAL A 52 -13.57 -6.72 -8.85
N GLU A 53 -14.36 -6.32 -7.85
CA GLU A 53 -14.25 -4.97 -7.29
C GLU A 53 -12.87 -4.80 -6.66
N ALA A 54 -12.08 -3.86 -7.16
CA ALA A 54 -10.78 -3.55 -6.60
C ALA A 54 -10.72 -2.11 -6.05
N VAL A 55 -9.99 -1.94 -4.95
CA VAL A 55 -9.83 -0.67 -4.23
C VAL A 55 -8.36 -0.46 -3.89
N ALA A 56 -7.96 0.80 -3.74
CA ALA A 56 -6.58 1.12 -3.40
C ALA A 56 -6.14 0.53 -2.06
N LEU A 57 -5.02 -0.18 -2.09
CA LEU A 57 -4.38 -0.78 -0.92
C LEU A 57 -3.72 0.27 -0.02
N ARG A 58 -3.31 1.43 -0.60
CA ARG A 58 -2.58 2.49 0.09
C ARG A 58 -3.08 3.87 -0.32
N SER A 59 -2.85 4.86 0.54
CA SER A 59 -2.98 6.26 0.14
C SER A 59 -1.98 6.55 -0.99
N GLN A 60 -2.39 7.26 -2.03
CA GLN A 60 -1.54 7.53 -3.22
C GLN A 60 -0.22 8.26 -2.90
N VAL A 61 -0.06 8.78 -1.70
CA VAL A 61 1.11 9.58 -1.29
C VAL A 61 2.40 8.77 -1.25
N ILE A 62 2.34 7.46 -0.96
CA ILE A 62 3.54 6.61 -0.85
C ILE A 62 3.89 5.95 -2.20
N GLY A 63 2.93 5.87 -3.13
CA GLY A 63 3.09 5.16 -4.41
C GLY A 63 3.62 6.01 -5.58
N THR A 64 3.49 7.33 -5.54
CA THR A 64 3.79 8.19 -6.70
C THR A 64 5.27 8.42 -6.96
N ALA A 65 6.10 8.45 -5.94
CA ALA A 65 7.55 8.60 -6.10
C ALA A 65 8.21 7.42 -6.84
N ARG A 66 7.61 6.24 -6.77
CA ARG A 66 8.16 5.00 -7.34
C ARG A 66 7.70 4.72 -8.77
N LYS A 67 6.53 5.23 -9.18
CA LYS A 67 6.05 5.10 -10.57
C LYS A 67 6.98 5.83 -11.55
N ALA A 68 7.62 6.92 -11.12
CA ALA A 68 8.60 7.65 -11.90
C ALA A 68 9.92 6.86 -12.10
N GLN A 69 10.32 6.05 -11.12
CA GLN A 69 11.55 5.25 -11.21
C GLN A 69 11.35 3.92 -11.96
N ALA A 70 10.17 3.31 -11.88
CA ALA A 70 9.90 2.00 -12.50
C ALA A 70 9.62 2.10 -14.01
N THR A 71 9.22 3.26 -14.53
CA THR A 71 8.86 3.41 -15.96
C THR A 71 10.00 3.94 -16.83
N GLY A 72 11.20 4.19 -16.28
CA GLY A 72 12.33 4.72 -17.07
C GLY A 72 11.99 6.01 -17.84
N ARG A 73 10.87 6.64 -17.52
CA ARG A 73 10.46 7.89 -18.17
C ARG A 73 11.20 9.03 -17.50
N ASP A 74 12.13 9.60 -18.24
CA ASP A 74 12.79 10.87 -17.92
C ASP A 74 11.73 11.91 -17.54
N PRO A 75 11.79 12.54 -16.34
CA PRO A 75 10.81 13.53 -15.92
C PRO A 75 10.87 14.85 -16.72
N ALA A 76 11.60 14.89 -17.84
CA ALA A 76 11.92 16.08 -18.60
C ALA A 76 11.06 16.32 -19.86
N ALA A 77 9.99 15.59 -20.12
CA ALA A 77 9.09 15.94 -21.23
C ALA A 77 8.07 17.01 -20.77
N PRO A 78 8.16 18.26 -21.24
CA PRO A 78 7.26 19.31 -20.81
C PRO A 78 5.88 19.14 -21.48
N ALA A 79 4.84 19.01 -20.66
CA ALA A 79 3.46 19.21 -21.13
C ALA A 79 3.30 20.68 -21.53
N ALA A 80 3.00 20.91 -22.79
CA ALA A 80 2.72 22.23 -23.35
C ALA A 80 1.48 22.86 -22.67
N GLY A 81 1.67 23.69 -21.71
CA GLY A 81 0.61 24.38 -20.93
C GLY A 81 1.08 24.89 -19.57
N ALA A 82 2.25 24.47 -19.10
CA ALA A 82 2.77 24.83 -17.77
C ALA A 82 3.76 26.03 -17.77
N ALA A 83 3.97 26.69 -18.91
CA ALA A 83 5.01 27.73 -19.05
C ALA A 83 4.75 29.00 -18.23
N HIS A 84 3.50 29.38 -18.03
CA HIS A 84 3.20 30.67 -17.38
C HIS A 84 3.28 30.66 -15.83
N LYS A 85 3.19 29.47 -15.19
CA LYS A 85 3.33 29.37 -13.73
C LYS A 85 4.79 29.16 -13.25
N ARG A 86 5.69 28.87 -14.17
CA ARG A 86 7.11 28.59 -13.82
C ARG A 86 7.93 29.86 -13.53
N THR A 87 7.60 30.99 -14.13
CA THR A 87 8.37 32.23 -14.01
C THR A 87 8.28 32.87 -12.63
N LEU A 88 7.11 32.89 -12.00
CA LEU A 88 6.93 33.47 -10.66
C LEU A 88 7.60 32.64 -9.56
N THR A 89 7.58 31.32 -9.68
CA THR A 89 8.23 30.42 -8.71
C THR A 89 9.76 30.40 -8.87
N GLN A 90 10.28 30.68 -10.05
CA GLN A 90 11.72 30.80 -10.27
C GLN A 90 12.31 32.11 -9.72
N SER A 91 11.60 33.25 -9.86
CA SER A 91 12.04 34.51 -9.30
C SER A 91 12.02 34.51 -7.77
N LEU A 92 10.99 33.94 -7.15
CA LEU A 92 10.93 33.75 -5.69
C LEU A 92 12.03 32.81 -5.16
N ARG A 93 12.37 31.76 -5.89
CA ARG A 93 13.48 30.87 -5.54
C ARG A 93 14.84 31.54 -5.64
N ALA A 94 15.03 32.45 -6.58
CA ALA A 94 16.28 33.21 -6.74
C ALA A 94 16.48 34.25 -5.62
N THR A 95 15.39 34.87 -5.17
CA THR A 95 15.43 35.87 -4.08
C THR A 95 15.67 35.22 -2.71
N VAL A 96 15.06 34.05 -2.45
CA VAL A 96 15.25 33.30 -1.21
C VAL A 96 16.67 32.71 -1.09
N ARG A 97 17.36 32.49 -2.20
CA ARG A 97 18.76 32.02 -2.20
C ARG A 97 19.78 33.07 -1.66
N ARG A 98 19.39 34.32 -1.60
CA ARG A 98 20.28 35.42 -1.16
C ARG A 98 20.38 35.60 0.36
N ILE A 99 19.51 34.93 1.14
CA ILE A 99 19.55 35.01 2.61
C ILE A 99 19.86 33.62 3.17
N PRO A 100 21.12 33.32 3.52
CA PRO A 100 21.56 31.95 3.87
C PRO A 100 20.87 31.36 5.11
N LEU A 101 20.36 32.18 6.01
CA LEU A 101 19.66 31.75 7.24
C LEU A 101 18.18 31.45 7.04
N LEU A 102 17.50 32.03 6.03
CA LEU A 102 16.09 31.80 5.76
C LEU A 102 15.85 30.55 4.95
N ALA A 103 16.79 30.13 4.13
CA ALA A 103 16.64 28.93 3.30
C ALA A 103 16.44 27.59 4.09
N PRO A 104 17.15 27.35 5.21
CA PRO A 104 16.90 26.16 6.02
C PRO A 104 15.55 26.22 6.76
N LEU A 105 15.16 27.39 7.26
CA LEU A 105 13.88 27.60 7.95
C LEU A 105 12.69 27.38 6.99
N LEU A 106 12.77 27.96 5.78
CA LEU A 106 11.72 27.75 4.77
C LEU A 106 11.64 26.29 4.33
N ARG A 107 12.78 25.62 4.17
CA ARG A 107 12.79 24.17 3.87
C ARG A 107 12.20 23.35 5.01
N ALA A 108 12.49 23.69 6.25
CA ALA A 108 11.90 23.04 7.43
C ALA A 108 10.38 23.27 7.48
N ALA A 109 9.91 24.49 7.28
CA ALA A 109 8.49 24.81 7.23
C ALA A 109 7.76 24.07 6.11
N ILE A 110 8.33 24.00 4.91
CA ILE A 110 7.77 23.23 3.80
C ILE A 110 7.71 21.74 4.13
N ARG A 111 8.75 21.18 4.76
CA ARG A 111 8.76 19.76 5.18
C ARG A 111 7.71 19.49 6.25
N CYS A 112 7.58 20.37 7.24
CA CYS A 112 6.53 20.26 8.26
C CYS A 112 5.14 20.31 7.63
N MET A 113 4.89 21.27 6.74
CA MET A 113 3.61 21.37 6.04
C MET A 113 3.32 20.14 5.18
N GLN A 114 4.32 19.63 4.45
CA GLN A 114 4.19 18.39 3.68
C GLN A 114 3.90 17.19 4.60
N GLY A 115 4.54 17.12 5.77
CA GLY A 115 4.28 16.12 6.78
C GLY A 115 2.84 16.16 7.29
N VAL A 116 2.34 17.34 7.64
CA VAL A 116 0.95 17.53 8.11
C VAL A 116 -0.05 17.11 7.02
N VAL A 117 0.18 17.52 5.78
CA VAL A 117 -0.68 17.12 4.65
C VAL A 117 -0.63 15.60 4.41
N ALA A 118 0.55 14.99 4.54
CA ALA A 118 0.70 13.55 4.38
C ALA A 118 -0.05 12.79 5.48
N VAL A 119 0.08 13.20 6.75
CA VAL A 119 -0.65 12.63 7.88
C VAL A 119 -2.16 12.81 7.69
N GLY A 120 -2.62 13.98 7.29
CA GLY A 120 -4.05 14.23 7.03
C GLY A 120 -4.61 13.32 5.93
N ARG A 121 -3.88 13.14 4.84
CA ARG A 121 -4.28 12.22 3.75
C ARG A 121 -4.32 10.76 4.21
N GLU A 122 -3.31 10.34 4.98
CA GLU A 122 -3.27 8.98 5.53
C GLU A 122 -4.43 8.75 6.50
N SER A 123 -4.73 9.71 7.38
CA SER A 123 -5.87 9.62 8.30
C SER A 123 -7.20 9.49 7.55
N VAL A 124 -7.41 10.29 6.50
CA VAL A 124 -8.60 10.18 5.63
C VAL A 124 -8.66 8.82 4.95
N PHE A 125 -7.53 8.31 4.47
CA PHE A 125 -7.44 6.98 3.86
C PHE A 125 -7.81 5.88 4.87
N ILE A 126 -7.26 5.93 6.08
CA ILE A 126 -7.56 4.98 7.17
C ILE A 126 -9.06 4.97 7.49
N VAL A 127 -9.67 6.13 7.69
CA VAL A 127 -11.11 6.24 7.99
C VAL A 127 -11.97 5.69 6.85
N ARG A 128 -11.62 6.00 5.59
CA ARG A 128 -12.33 5.47 4.43
C ARG A 128 -12.18 3.95 4.31
N SER A 129 -10.99 3.42 4.55
CA SER A 129 -10.70 1.99 4.51
C SER A 129 -11.45 1.25 5.61
N TRP A 130 -11.46 1.79 6.83
CA TRP A 130 -12.25 1.25 7.94
C TRP A 130 -13.75 1.21 7.61
N ARG A 131 -14.31 2.30 7.05
CA ARG A 131 -15.72 2.33 6.64
C ARG A 131 -16.04 1.30 5.57
N ARG A 132 -15.12 1.07 4.62
CA ARG A 132 -15.27 0.07 3.56
C ARG A 132 -15.18 -1.37 4.06
N LEU A 133 -14.43 -1.61 5.13
CA LEU A 133 -14.33 -2.92 5.77
C LEU A 133 -15.54 -3.25 6.67
N ARG A 134 -16.40 -2.30 7.00
CA ARG A 134 -17.58 -2.59 7.81
C ARG A 134 -18.46 -3.67 7.18
N GLY A 135 -18.80 -4.66 7.99
CA GLY A 135 -19.57 -5.82 7.55
C GLY A 135 -18.77 -6.83 6.74
N THR A 136 -17.43 -6.71 6.68
CA THR A 136 -16.55 -7.77 6.18
C THR A 136 -16.44 -8.86 7.22
N ASP A 137 -16.61 -10.11 6.80
CA ASP A 137 -16.52 -11.28 7.68
C ASP A 137 -15.08 -11.78 7.80
N MET A 138 -14.30 -11.66 6.71
CA MET A 138 -12.92 -12.15 6.64
C MET A 138 -12.03 -11.21 5.81
N LEU A 139 -10.84 -10.92 6.33
CA LEU A 139 -9.72 -10.36 5.58
C LEU A 139 -8.75 -11.49 5.24
N LEU A 140 -8.53 -11.71 3.95
CA LEU A 140 -7.52 -12.63 3.43
C LEU A 140 -6.31 -11.86 2.95
N ILE A 141 -5.14 -12.14 3.50
CA ILE A 141 -3.86 -11.67 2.98
C ILE A 141 -3.31 -12.80 2.13
N ALA A 142 -3.37 -12.62 0.80
CA ALA A 142 -3.12 -13.68 -0.16
C ALA A 142 -1.68 -13.61 -0.67
N GLY A 143 -0.92 -14.65 -0.38
CA GLY A 143 0.37 -15.01 -0.98
C GLY A 143 1.38 -13.88 -1.14
N SER A 144 2.38 -14.10 -2.02
CA SER A 144 3.45 -13.14 -2.31
C SER A 144 4.39 -12.87 -1.13
N ASN A 145 5.55 -12.29 -1.39
CA ASN A 145 6.53 -11.88 -0.36
C ASN A 145 6.06 -10.57 0.33
N GLN A 146 4.98 -10.62 1.09
CA GLN A 146 4.44 -9.43 1.73
C GLN A 146 5.04 -9.16 3.12
N LEU A 147 5.71 -10.16 3.72
CA LEU A 147 6.42 -10.02 5.00
C LEU A 147 7.89 -9.70 4.75
N GLU A 148 8.14 -8.59 4.06
CA GLU A 148 9.51 -8.12 3.76
C GLU A 148 9.57 -6.58 3.85
N ASP A 149 10.77 -6.03 4.08
CA ASP A 149 10.97 -4.58 4.11
C ASP A 149 11.80 -4.04 2.93
N TRP A 150 12.03 -4.85 1.91
CA TRP A 150 12.77 -4.47 0.71
C TRP A 150 12.19 -3.23 0.04
N PHE A 151 10.87 -3.13 0.00
CA PHE A 151 10.17 -2.03 -0.65
C PHE A 151 9.59 -1.03 0.36
N GLY A 152 10.33 0.04 0.62
CA GLY A 152 9.87 1.14 1.46
C GLY A 152 10.16 0.95 2.95
N GLY A 153 10.97 -0.04 3.33
CA GLY A 153 11.33 -0.30 4.72
C GLY A 153 10.12 -0.56 5.61
N PRO A 154 10.16 -0.14 6.89
CA PRO A 154 9.07 -0.37 7.84
C PRO A 154 7.73 0.24 7.39
N TRP A 155 7.77 1.37 6.69
CA TRP A 155 6.59 2.07 6.16
C TRP A 155 6.09 1.49 4.84
N GLY A 156 6.77 0.45 4.36
CA GLY A 156 6.41 -0.37 3.22
C GLY A 156 5.28 -1.34 3.53
N TYR A 157 5.49 -2.60 3.15
CA TYR A 157 4.56 -3.70 3.42
C TYR A 157 4.33 -3.96 4.91
N PRO A 158 5.35 -3.92 5.80
CA PRO A 158 5.13 -4.17 7.22
C PRO A 158 4.03 -3.29 7.82
N TYR A 159 4.11 -1.97 7.58
CA TYR A 159 3.07 -1.03 8.02
C TYR A 159 1.71 -1.32 7.36
N THR A 160 1.69 -1.59 6.05
CA THR A 160 0.44 -1.83 5.32
C THR A 160 -0.29 -3.05 5.85
N ILE A 161 0.43 -4.16 6.06
CA ILE A 161 -0.15 -5.41 6.55
C ILE A 161 -0.70 -5.23 7.97
N LEU A 162 0.07 -4.58 8.85
CA LEU A 162 -0.43 -4.31 10.21
C LEU A 162 -1.66 -3.39 10.16
N LEU A 163 -1.64 -2.34 9.37
CA LEU A 163 -2.77 -1.43 9.23
C LEU A 163 -4.04 -2.17 8.83
N TRP A 164 -3.99 -2.97 7.75
CA TRP A 164 -5.15 -3.71 7.27
C TRP A 164 -5.62 -4.77 8.27
N THR A 165 -4.69 -5.44 8.94
CA THR A 165 -5.01 -6.40 10.00
C THR A 165 -5.72 -5.73 11.16
N VAL A 166 -5.22 -4.59 11.64
CA VAL A 166 -5.85 -3.82 12.73
C VAL A 166 -7.23 -3.32 12.32
N LEU A 167 -7.38 -2.77 11.11
CA LEU A 167 -8.67 -2.28 10.61
C LEU A 167 -9.70 -3.42 10.50
N ALA A 168 -9.30 -4.58 10.01
CA ALA A 168 -10.16 -5.76 9.91
C ALA A 168 -10.59 -6.25 11.31
N ARG A 169 -9.67 -6.33 12.25
CA ARG A 169 -9.99 -6.71 13.63
C ARG A 169 -10.91 -5.69 14.31
N ALA A 170 -10.70 -4.40 14.04
CA ALA A 170 -11.53 -3.33 14.58
C ALA A 170 -12.99 -3.37 14.08
N VAL A 171 -13.27 -3.98 12.94
CA VAL A 171 -14.63 -4.21 12.43
C VAL A 171 -15.16 -5.63 12.75
N GLY A 172 -14.40 -6.43 13.50
CA GLY A 172 -14.79 -7.79 13.91
C GLY A 172 -14.51 -8.87 12.87
N ALA A 173 -13.81 -8.56 11.78
CA ALA A 173 -13.46 -9.53 10.75
C ALA A 173 -12.38 -10.50 11.24
N ARG A 174 -12.44 -11.76 10.77
CA ARG A 174 -11.35 -12.71 10.93
C ARG A 174 -10.23 -12.38 9.95
N VAL A 175 -8.99 -12.55 10.36
CA VAL A 175 -7.82 -12.29 9.51
C VAL A 175 -7.10 -13.58 9.25
N ALA A 176 -6.88 -13.90 7.97
CA ALA A 176 -6.15 -15.07 7.53
C ALA A 176 -4.99 -14.67 6.60
N PHE A 177 -3.80 -15.11 6.95
CA PHE A 177 -2.62 -15.08 6.09
C PHE A 177 -2.53 -16.44 5.39
N VAL A 178 -2.54 -16.45 4.06
CA VAL A 178 -2.57 -17.71 3.29
C VAL A 178 -1.39 -17.76 2.32
N CYS A 179 -0.51 -18.73 2.53
CA CYS A 179 0.69 -18.97 1.72
C CYS A 179 1.56 -17.72 1.57
N VAL A 180 1.74 -16.95 2.65
CA VAL A 180 2.56 -15.75 2.61
C VAL A 180 4.04 -16.11 2.66
N GLY A 181 4.84 -15.45 1.81
CA GLY A 181 6.29 -15.50 1.88
C GLY A 181 6.82 -14.43 2.82
N ALA A 182 7.82 -14.80 3.63
CA ALA A 182 8.63 -13.86 4.37
C ALA A 182 9.97 -13.66 3.67
N GLY A 183 10.43 -12.42 3.61
CA GLY A 183 11.74 -12.04 3.13
C GLY A 183 12.59 -11.44 4.24
N PRO A 184 13.78 -10.95 3.92
CA PRO A 184 14.64 -10.31 4.90
C PRO A 184 13.96 -9.11 5.56
N LEU A 185 13.87 -9.11 6.88
CA LEU A 185 13.40 -8.00 7.71
C LEU A 185 14.61 -7.31 8.36
N ASN A 186 15.18 -6.34 7.67
CA ASN A 186 16.42 -5.66 8.07
C ASN A 186 16.22 -4.71 9.25
N SER A 187 15.01 -4.17 9.42
CA SER A 187 14.68 -3.23 10.48
C SER A 187 13.98 -3.92 11.66
N ARG A 188 14.39 -3.58 12.89
CA ARG A 188 13.67 -4.02 14.10
C ARG A 188 12.21 -3.58 14.09
N LEU A 189 11.92 -2.40 13.54
CA LEU A 189 10.55 -1.90 13.43
C LEU A 189 9.76 -2.73 12.43
N SER A 190 10.33 -3.10 11.27
CA SER A 190 9.68 -3.97 10.29
C SER A 190 9.29 -5.31 10.90
N ARG A 191 10.24 -5.92 11.62
CA ARG A 191 9.98 -7.19 12.34
C ARG A 191 8.87 -7.05 13.35
N TRP A 192 8.90 -6.01 14.17
CA TRP A 192 7.85 -5.75 15.16
C TRP A 192 6.48 -5.58 14.51
N LEU A 193 6.38 -4.82 13.40
CA LEU A 193 5.13 -4.62 12.68
C LEU A 193 4.57 -5.93 12.11
N CYS A 194 5.42 -6.76 11.48
CA CYS A 194 5.01 -8.05 10.93
C CYS A 194 4.57 -9.04 12.02
N VAL A 195 5.34 -9.15 13.11
CA VAL A 195 4.98 -10.02 14.25
C VAL A 195 3.65 -9.60 14.88
N ARG A 196 3.42 -8.29 15.04
CA ARG A 196 2.13 -7.79 15.55
C ARG A 196 0.97 -8.08 14.61
N ALA A 197 1.18 -7.98 13.30
CA ALA A 197 0.15 -8.34 12.32
C ALA A 197 -0.18 -9.85 12.41
N LEU A 198 0.82 -10.72 12.45
CA LEU A 198 0.63 -12.16 12.59
C LEU A 198 -0.02 -12.54 13.92
N ALA A 199 0.33 -11.88 15.03
CA ALA A 199 -0.27 -12.12 16.34
C ALA A 199 -1.79 -11.77 16.39
N LEU A 200 -2.25 -10.89 15.51
CA LEU A 200 -3.67 -10.53 15.38
C LEU A 200 -4.43 -11.44 14.41
N ALA A 201 -3.72 -12.33 13.68
CA ALA A 201 -4.32 -13.23 12.73
C ALA A 201 -5.10 -14.36 13.43
N SER A 202 -6.19 -14.80 12.81
CA SER A 202 -6.93 -16.01 13.21
C SER A 202 -6.32 -17.26 12.60
N TYR A 203 -5.60 -17.11 11.49
CA TYR A 203 -4.93 -18.19 10.78
C TYR A 203 -3.71 -17.63 10.04
N ALA A 204 -2.62 -18.37 10.03
CA ALA A 204 -1.45 -18.05 9.22
C ALA A 204 -0.84 -19.33 8.62
N SER A 205 -0.58 -19.30 7.33
CA SER A 205 0.23 -20.31 6.63
C SER A 205 1.29 -19.62 5.79
N PHE A 206 2.46 -20.23 5.75
CA PHE A 206 3.61 -19.73 5.02
C PHE A 206 3.82 -20.54 3.74
N ARG A 207 4.45 -19.92 2.75
CA ARG A 207 4.70 -20.54 1.45
C ARG A 207 5.78 -21.62 1.50
N ASP A 208 6.78 -21.42 2.34
CA ASP A 208 7.98 -22.26 2.46
C ASP A 208 8.47 -22.32 3.91
N ALA A 209 9.38 -23.26 4.20
CA ALA A 209 9.92 -23.45 5.55
C ALA A 209 10.80 -22.27 6.01
N GLU A 210 11.50 -21.60 5.07
CA GLU A 210 12.33 -20.44 5.39
C GLU A 210 11.49 -19.24 5.87
N SER A 211 10.23 -19.13 5.40
CA SER A 211 9.30 -18.10 5.84
C SER A 211 8.73 -18.35 7.24
N LEU A 212 8.92 -19.55 7.79
CA LEU A 212 8.42 -19.95 9.11
C LEU A 212 9.43 -19.62 10.24
N GLU A 213 10.73 -19.54 9.92
CA GLU A 213 11.82 -19.22 10.85
C GLU A 213 11.97 -17.69 11.05
#